data_b54ef56fff635a3102e6d380a5e530d3
#
_entry.id   b54ef56fff635a3102e6d380a5e530d3
#
_cell.length_a   1.000
_cell.length_b   1.000
_cell.length_c   1.000
_cell.angle_alpha   90.00
_cell.angle_beta   90.00
_cell.angle_gamma   90.00
#
_symmetry.space_group_name_H-M   'P 1'
#
loop_
_entity.id
_entity.type
_entity.pdbx_description
1 polymer ?
#
loop_
_entity_poly.entity_id
_entity_poly.type
_entity_poly.pdbx_seq_one_letter_code
_entity_poly.pdbx_strand_id
1 'polypeptide(L)' 'MKKKCSKCSSAEFVVPIRYGMPGPEMQQDYYEGKIKLGGCGIVENAPKWYCNKCEHEF' A
#
# COMPACT_ATOMS: atom_id res chain seq x y z
N MET A 1 -12.32 3.92 2.18
CA MET A 1 -11.73 5.10 2.81
C MET A 1 -10.29 4.84 3.19
N LYS A 2 -9.44 5.84 3.06
CA LYS A 2 -8.05 5.70 3.43
C LYS A 2 -7.86 5.71 4.94
N LYS A 3 -6.97 4.86 5.42
CA LYS A 3 -6.62 4.80 6.82
C LYS A 3 -5.48 5.80 7.08
N LYS A 4 -5.47 6.41 8.24
CA LYS A 4 -4.40 7.31 8.61
C LYS A 4 -3.20 6.54 9.15
N CYS A 5 -2.00 7.01 8.78
CA CYS A 5 -0.78 6.46 9.35
C CYS A 5 -0.68 6.89 10.83
N SER A 6 -0.44 5.92 11.71
CA SER A 6 -0.35 6.20 13.14
C SER A 6 0.91 6.97 13.53
N LYS A 7 1.92 6.96 12.66
CA LYS A 7 3.18 7.64 12.96
C LYS A 7 3.20 9.10 12.57
N CYS A 8 2.62 9.44 11.43
CA CYS A 8 2.61 10.81 10.95
C CYS A 8 1.21 11.43 10.97
N SER A 9 0.20 10.66 11.35
CA SER A 9 -1.19 11.09 11.44
C SER A 9 -1.73 11.66 10.12
N SER A 10 -1.16 11.24 9.01
CA SER A 10 -1.56 11.70 7.69
C SER A 10 -2.13 10.56 6.87
N ALA A 11 -3.20 10.81 6.15
CA ALA A 11 -3.76 9.87 5.19
C ALA A 11 -3.29 10.18 3.77
N GLU A 12 -2.67 11.33 3.57
CA GLU A 12 -2.26 11.80 2.26
C GLU A 12 -1.22 10.90 1.60
N PHE A 13 -0.33 10.33 2.42
CA PHE A 13 0.74 9.47 1.94
C PHE A 13 0.43 7.99 2.10
N VAL A 14 -0.78 7.67 2.55
CA VAL A 14 -1.19 6.28 2.76
C VAL A 14 -1.80 5.73 1.48
N VAL A 15 -1.29 4.58 1.04
CA VAL A 15 -1.77 3.91 -0.17
C VAL A 15 -2.14 2.47 0.18
N PRO A 16 -3.08 1.86 -0.56
CA PRO A 16 -3.42 0.46 -0.33
C PRO A 16 -2.30 -0.46 -0.82
N ILE A 17 -2.12 -1.58 -0.12
CA ILE A 17 -1.18 -2.63 -0.53
C ILE A 17 -1.96 -3.65 -1.34
N ARG A 18 -1.47 -3.94 -2.54
CA ARG A 18 -2.08 -4.94 -3.43
C ARG A 18 -1.24 -6.19 -3.44
N TYR A 19 -1.88 -7.32 -3.27
CA TYR A 19 -1.24 -8.63 -3.29
C TYR A 19 -1.63 -9.38 -4.56
N GLY A 20 -0.78 -10.31 -4.99
CA GLY A 20 -1.00 -11.09 -6.18
C GLY A 20 -0.18 -10.57 -7.36
N MET A 21 -0.33 -11.21 -8.51
CA MET A 21 0.39 -10.80 -9.71
C MET A 21 -0.20 -9.51 -10.27
N PRO A 22 0.63 -8.46 -10.43
CA PRO A 22 0.11 -7.19 -10.94
C PRO A 22 -0.21 -7.28 -12.42
N GLY A 23 -1.40 -6.81 -12.80
CA GLY A 23 -1.73 -6.59 -14.20
C GLY A 23 -1.19 -5.25 -14.67
N PRO A 24 -1.40 -4.91 -15.95
CA PRO A 24 -0.89 -3.65 -16.51
C PRO A 24 -1.38 -2.43 -15.74
N GLU A 25 -2.63 -2.43 -15.31
CA GLU A 25 -3.19 -1.31 -14.56
C GLU A 25 -2.55 -1.16 -13.19
N MET A 26 -2.32 -2.28 -12.49
CA MET A 26 -1.68 -2.25 -11.19
C MET A 26 -0.23 -1.80 -11.30
N GLN A 27 0.47 -2.20 -12.34
CA GLN A 27 1.85 -1.76 -12.56
C GLN A 27 1.91 -0.25 -12.74
N GLN A 28 0.98 0.30 -13.50
CA GLN A 28 0.94 1.73 -13.71
C GLN A 28 0.64 2.48 -12.42
N ASP A 29 -0.31 2.00 -11.64
CA ASP A 29 -0.64 2.60 -10.35
C ASP A 29 0.56 2.57 -9.40
N TYR A 30 1.32 1.49 -9.43
CA TYR A 30 2.52 1.38 -8.63
C TYR A 30 3.57 2.43 -9.04
N TYR A 31 3.79 2.59 -10.33
CA TYR A 31 4.74 3.60 -10.82
C TYR A 31 4.29 5.02 -10.49
N GLU A 32 3.00 5.25 -10.44
CA GLU A 32 2.45 6.56 -10.08
C GLU A 32 2.40 6.79 -8.57
N GLY A 33 2.75 5.78 -7.78
CA GLY A 33 2.74 5.89 -6.34
C GLY A 33 1.36 5.79 -5.70
N LYS A 34 0.38 5.24 -6.43
CA LYS A 34 -0.98 5.11 -5.93
C LYS A 34 -1.20 3.85 -5.10
N ILE A 35 -0.36 2.84 -5.29
CA ILE A 35 -0.44 1.58 -4.55
C ILE A 35 0.95 1.09 -4.20
N LYS A 36 1.00 0.14 -3.28
CA LYS A 36 2.22 -0.58 -2.93
C LYS A 36 2.01 -2.05 -3.27
N LEU A 37 2.99 -2.66 -3.91
CA LEU A 37 2.91 -4.09 -4.24
C LEU A 37 3.41 -4.92 -3.06
N GLY A 38 2.57 -5.81 -2.58
CA GLY A 38 2.87 -6.64 -1.42
C GLY A 38 3.40 -8.03 -1.73
N GLY A 39 3.44 -8.41 -3.01
CA GLY A 39 3.93 -9.71 -3.44
C GLY A 39 2.83 -10.71 -3.71
N CYS A 40 3.21 -11.95 -4.01
CA CYS A 40 2.27 -12.99 -4.42
C CYS A 40 1.69 -13.81 -3.27
N GLY A 41 2.27 -13.71 -2.08
CA GLY A 41 1.78 -14.46 -0.92
C GLY A 41 0.93 -13.58 -0.02
N ILE A 42 -0.22 -14.10 0.39
CA ILE A 42 -1.08 -13.41 1.34
C ILE A 42 -1.10 -14.20 2.63
N VAL A 43 -0.73 -13.56 3.74
CA VAL A 43 -0.85 -14.18 5.06
C VAL A 43 -2.04 -13.55 5.78
N GLU A 44 -2.57 -14.27 6.78
CA GLU A 44 -3.80 -13.90 7.44
C GLU A 44 -3.76 -12.49 8.06
N ASN A 45 -2.61 -12.11 8.59
CA ASN A 45 -2.44 -10.81 9.25
C ASN A 45 -1.63 -9.85 8.40
N ALA A 46 -1.66 -10.01 7.08
CA ALA A 46 -0.89 -9.14 6.20
C ALA A 46 -1.37 -7.69 6.29
N PRO A 47 -0.46 -6.71 6.29
CA PRO A 47 -0.86 -5.31 6.30
C PRO A 47 -1.59 -4.95 5.02
N LYS A 48 -2.52 -4.03 5.11
CA LYS A 48 -3.33 -3.60 3.96
C LYS A 48 -2.97 -2.21 3.47
N TRP A 49 -2.23 -1.46 4.25
CA TRP A 49 -1.92 -0.06 3.98
C TRP A 49 -0.44 0.21 4.15
N TYR A 50 0.05 1.17 3.41
CA TYR A 50 1.46 1.57 3.45
C TYR A 50 1.56 3.09 3.44
N CYS A 51 2.37 3.64 4.35
CA CYS A 51 2.62 5.07 4.38
C CYS A 51 3.93 5.38 3.65
N ASN A 52 3.84 6.09 2.53
CA ASN A 52 5.02 6.44 1.74
C ASN A 52 5.96 7.40 2.49
N LYS A 53 5.42 8.19 3.38
CA LYS A 53 6.22 9.16 4.14
C LYS A 53 7.06 8.49 5.21
N CYS A 54 6.47 7.55 5.94
CA CYS A 54 7.15 6.86 7.04
C CYS A 54 7.78 5.54 6.61
N GLU A 55 7.49 5.09 5.38
CA GLU A 55 7.89 3.78 4.89
C GLU A 55 7.46 2.67 5.86
N HIS A 56 6.21 2.73 6.24
CA HIS A 56 5.65 1.88 7.28
C HIS A 56 4.36 1.21 6.79
N GLU A 57 4.25 -0.10 7.03
CA GLU A 57 3.05 -0.88 6.69
C GLU A 57 2.19 -1.04 7.95
N PHE A 58 0.87 -1.02 7.75
CA PHE A 58 -0.04 -1.19 8.90
C PHE A 58 -1.43 -1.70 8.51
#